data_fca5abb14556e5321d6c5514adb4ad78
#
_entry.id   fca5abb14556e5321d6c5514adb4ad78
#
_cell.length_a   1.000
_cell.length_b   1.000
_cell.length_c   1.000
_cell.angle_alpha   90.00
_cell.angle_beta   90.00
_cell.angle_gamma   90.00
#
_symmetry.space_group_name_H-M   'P 1'
#
loop_
_entity.id
_entity.type
_entity.pdbx_description
1 polymer ?
#
loop_
_entity_poly.entity_id
_entity_poly.type
_entity_poly.pdbx_seq_one_letter_code
_entity_poly.pdbx_strand_id
1 'polypeptide(L)'
;MSGRRAIASLALLVAAAGTVSAMPRPGGGARIPATSADFHLPGTQPDPTIDAFLPGVGCSSCHGSYDPNAAPVRTWVASMMAQSARDPIWHASLAIANQDVAFAGESCIRCHAPGAWMGGRGAGGTMENFWLEPDLDGVNCMVCHRMVNPETGPLSAVGYETNEPYDPDPDPEVLSPLAAAGLVPGPGQRTNGAYVVDPRDTRRGPFADIPVNYHSVPMHHSPFHSTSEMCATCHDVSNVITVRRPDGSWGLDALGTPHPTARGNDMFPEQRTYSEWLNSQFAREGVPYPDRRFGGNHPTGVMRTCQDCHMPDTQGAGCSLHVNTPYVRPDVPQHGFAGANSWVVRAVRAQLGPEEANAVGLLQSRVDAAIARNLQMLRDASDMTLSQAGGRLKVRVVNQSGHKLPTGISEGRRMWLNVRFVSASGATVAESGAYDWATGTLLDPSAKQYGAHMVTDGELAEAAGLPDGADFHIALLNKVAMDNRIPPRGFTNASYAEFGGEPVGASYADGQHWDDTLYPIPPGATRAIVTLWHQTTTREYAEFLRDENRTDQTGQVAYDLWVQFGRSAPVSMDTASIDISPACTGADLNCDGAVDGNDLGILLGAWGTPSADLDGDGTTDGNDLGILLGDWG
;
A
#
# COMPACT_ATOMS: atom_id res chain seq x y z
N MET A 1 -3.97 18.15 -37.16
CA MET A 1 -5.37 18.61 -37.00
C MET A 1 -6.28 17.40 -36.93
N SER A 2 -6.32 16.67 -35.85
CA SER A 2 -7.33 15.60 -35.58
C SER A 2 -7.24 15.17 -34.13
N GLY A 3 -7.66 15.97 -33.19
CA GLY A 3 -7.58 15.68 -31.76
C GLY A 3 -8.86 15.96 -30.97
N ARG A 4 -10.02 16.06 -31.64
CA ARG A 4 -11.29 16.34 -30.95
C ARG A 4 -12.35 15.29 -31.25
N ARG A 5 -12.04 14.00 -30.97
CA ARG A 5 -13.10 12.97 -31.07
C ARG A 5 -12.94 11.98 -29.93
N ALA A 6 -13.38 12.31 -28.72
CA ALA A 6 -13.34 11.19 -27.81
C ALA A 6 -14.03 11.31 -26.45
N ILE A 7 -14.47 12.45 -26.03
CA ILE A 7 -15.24 12.53 -24.77
C ILE A 7 -16.66 11.95 -24.93
N ALA A 8 -17.15 11.84 -26.17
CA ALA A 8 -18.49 11.31 -26.44
C ALA A 8 -18.65 9.79 -26.21
N SER A 9 -17.56 8.99 -26.24
CA SER A 9 -17.68 7.53 -26.11
C SER A 9 -17.73 7.05 -24.65
N LEU A 10 -17.10 7.74 -23.72
CA LEU A 10 -17.22 7.43 -22.30
C LEU A 10 -18.61 7.82 -21.75
N ALA A 11 -19.21 8.89 -22.31
CA ALA A 11 -20.57 9.32 -21.96
C ALA A 11 -21.67 8.43 -22.56
N LEU A 12 -21.41 7.71 -23.66
CA LEU A 12 -22.43 6.91 -24.34
C LEU A 12 -22.65 5.50 -23.72
N LEU A 13 -21.70 4.97 -22.97
CA LEU A 13 -21.88 3.69 -22.23
C LEU A 13 -22.70 3.87 -20.93
N VAL A 14 -22.82 5.12 -20.44
CA VAL A 14 -23.67 5.47 -19.29
C VAL A 14 -25.15 5.71 -19.70
N ALA A 15 -25.43 5.94 -20.97
CA ALA A 15 -26.77 6.34 -21.46
C ALA A 15 -27.75 5.18 -21.72
N ALA A 16 -27.35 3.91 -21.52
CA ALA A 16 -28.25 2.76 -21.73
C ALA A 16 -28.85 2.18 -20.43
N ALA A 17 -28.52 2.72 -19.25
CA ALA A 17 -29.19 2.41 -18.00
C ALA A 17 -30.25 3.49 -17.73
N GLY A 18 -31.51 3.07 -17.69
CA GLY A 18 -32.67 3.96 -17.60
C GLY A 18 -32.55 5.04 -16.53
N THR A 19 -33.08 6.20 -16.83
CA THR A 19 -33.23 7.36 -15.96
C THR A 19 -34.01 7.02 -14.70
N VAL A 20 -33.31 6.58 -13.66
CA VAL A 20 -33.83 6.63 -12.29
C VAL A 20 -33.46 8.03 -11.77
N SER A 21 -34.44 8.93 -11.71
CA SER A 21 -34.31 10.21 -11.00
C SER A 21 -33.91 9.92 -9.57
N ALA A 22 -32.64 10.15 -9.24
CA ALA A 22 -32.17 10.13 -7.86
C ALA A 22 -32.89 11.26 -7.11
N MET A 23 -33.80 10.90 -6.20
CA MET A 23 -34.29 11.85 -5.21
C MET A 23 -33.12 12.28 -4.32
N PRO A 24 -33.01 13.59 -3.97
CA PRO A 24 -32.01 14.04 -3.03
C PRO A 24 -32.20 13.31 -1.70
N ARG A 25 -31.18 12.58 -1.23
CA ARG A 25 -31.19 12.01 0.12
C ARG A 25 -30.97 13.12 1.13
N PRO A 26 -31.76 13.24 2.21
CA PRO A 26 -31.48 14.18 3.28
C PRO A 26 -30.27 13.70 4.08
N GLY A 27 -29.30 14.57 4.30
CA GLY A 27 -28.16 14.30 5.18
C GLY A 27 -26.77 14.45 4.56
N GLY A 28 -26.61 15.26 3.50
CA GLY A 28 -25.30 15.61 2.97
C GLY A 28 -24.67 16.72 3.79
N GLY A 29 -23.47 16.47 4.31
CA GLY A 29 -22.66 17.49 4.94
C GLY A 29 -22.46 18.73 4.08
N ALA A 30 -22.24 19.88 4.70
CA ALA A 30 -21.90 21.10 3.99
C ALA A 30 -20.49 20.93 3.38
N ARG A 31 -20.34 21.29 2.08
CA ARG A 31 -19.04 21.29 1.41
C ARG A 31 -18.13 22.34 2.05
N ILE A 32 -16.91 21.95 2.41
CA ILE A 32 -15.88 22.91 2.86
C ILE A 32 -15.48 23.79 1.68
N PRO A 33 -15.57 25.12 1.80
CA PRO A 33 -15.37 26.05 0.68
C PRO A 33 -13.88 26.37 0.47
N ALA A 34 -13.03 25.35 0.26
CA ALA A 34 -11.63 25.52 -0.11
C ALA A 34 -11.49 26.17 -1.49
N THR A 35 -10.30 26.59 -1.83
CA THR A 35 -9.91 27.15 -3.12
C THR A 35 -8.71 26.36 -3.68
N SER A 36 -8.36 26.58 -4.95
CA SER A 36 -7.14 25.98 -5.52
C SER A 36 -5.87 26.42 -4.78
N ALA A 37 -5.88 27.57 -4.10
CA ALA A 37 -4.74 28.02 -3.29
C ALA A 37 -4.44 27.10 -2.12
N ASP A 38 -5.45 26.48 -1.51
CA ASP A 38 -5.28 25.56 -0.39
C ASP A 38 -4.52 24.28 -0.78
N PHE A 39 -4.55 23.95 -2.07
CA PHE A 39 -3.86 22.79 -2.65
C PHE A 39 -2.55 23.15 -3.35
N HIS A 40 -2.10 24.40 -3.23
CA HIS A 40 -0.84 24.85 -3.80
C HIS A 40 0.33 24.42 -2.92
N LEU A 41 1.14 23.49 -3.42
CA LEU A 41 2.30 22.91 -2.76
C LEU A 41 3.55 23.08 -3.61
N PRO A 42 4.78 23.01 -3.05
CA PRO A 42 6.03 23.06 -3.82
C PRO A 42 6.10 22.00 -4.92
N GLY A 43 7.12 22.07 -5.75
CA GLY A 43 7.34 21.22 -6.92
C GLY A 43 6.89 21.88 -8.21
N THR A 44 6.88 21.11 -9.30
CA THR A 44 6.37 21.55 -10.61
C THR A 44 4.92 21.98 -10.48
N GLN A 45 4.60 23.13 -11.07
CA GLN A 45 3.24 23.66 -11.14
C GLN A 45 2.61 23.41 -12.51
N PRO A 46 1.28 23.48 -12.62
CA PRO A 46 0.59 23.40 -13.91
C PRO A 46 1.12 24.44 -14.91
N ASP A 47 1.57 23.96 -16.06
CA ASP A 47 2.07 24.81 -17.17
C ASP A 47 1.61 24.22 -18.51
N PRO A 48 0.69 24.90 -19.23
CA PRO A 48 0.21 24.41 -20.53
C PRO A 48 1.29 24.43 -21.62
N THR A 49 2.46 25.02 -21.36
CA THR A 49 3.60 25.04 -22.28
C THR A 49 4.60 23.92 -22.07
N ILE A 50 4.41 23.08 -21.04
CA ILE A 50 5.25 21.90 -20.80
C ILE A 50 5.23 20.99 -22.04
N ASP A 51 6.39 20.43 -22.40
CA ASP A 51 6.47 19.47 -23.49
C ASP A 51 5.51 18.29 -23.26
N ALA A 52 4.74 17.96 -24.29
CA ALA A 52 3.69 16.95 -24.20
C ALA A 52 4.24 15.59 -23.70
N PHE A 53 3.50 14.97 -22.78
CA PHE A 53 3.77 13.61 -22.38
C PHE A 53 3.33 12.65 -23.49
N LEU A 54 4.20 11.74 -23.89
CA LEU A 54 3.87 10.70 -24.86
C LEU A 54 3.11 9.57 -24.15
N PRO A 55 2.10 8.97 -24.80
CA PRO A 55 1.49 7.75 -24.29
C PRO A 55 2.54 6.65 -24.04
N GLY A 56 2.41 5.89 -22.96
CA GLY A 56 3.34 4.82 -22.63
C GLY A 56 3.42 3.76 -23.72
N VAL A 57 2.32 3.52 -24.46
CA VAL A 57 2.28 2.63 -25.63
C VAL A 57 3.21 3.13 -26.76
N GLY A 58 3.47 4.42 -26.86
CA GLY A 58 4.42 5.00 -27.82
C GLY A 58 5.87 4.54 -27.58
N CYS A 59 6.22 4.18 -26.35
CA CYS A 59 7.54 3.65 -26.00
C CYS A 59 7.68 2.14 -26.31
N SER A 60 6.58 1.45 -26.63
CA SER A 60 6.54 -0.01 -26.74
C SER A 60 7.31 -0.59 -27.93
N SER A 61 7.59 0.22 -28.96
CA SER A 61 8.38 -0.21 -30.13
C SER A 61 9.80 -0.67 -29.74
N CYS A 62 10.42 0.04 -28.79
CA CYS A 62 11.76 -0.27 -28.29
C CYS A 62 11.74 -0.90 -26.88
N HIS A 63 10.73 -0.61 -26.05
CA HIS A 63 10.68 -0.99 -24.65
C HIS A 63 9.56 -1.99 -24.30
N GLY A 64 8.85 -2.59 -25.28
CA GLY A 64 7.58 -3.27 -25.00
C GLY A 64 7.46 -4.77 -25.27
N SER A 65 8.22 -5.37 -26.18
CA SER A 65 7.86 -6.71 -26.68
C SER A 65 8.99 -7.74 -26.84
N TYR A 66 10.22 -7.35 -26.59
CA TYR A 66 11.40 -8.19 -26.83
C TYR A 66 11.69 -9.19 -25.69
N ASP A 67 11.27 -8.90 -24.47
CA ASP A 67 11.51 -9.73 -23.29
C ASP A 67 10.30 -9.68 -22.34
N PRO A 68 9.87 -10.82 -21.77
CA PRO A 68 8.72 -10.86 -20.87
C PRO A 68 8.94 -10.17 -19.51
N ASN A 69 10.18 -10.07 -19.05
CA ASN A 69 10.53 -9.55 -17.73
C ASN A 69 11.30 -8.23 -17.81
N ALA A 70 12.28 -8.12 -18.71
CA ALA A 70 13.14 -6.94 -18.82
C ALA A 70 12.54 -5.81 -19.65
N ALA A 71 11.54 -6.04 -20.52
CA ALA A 71 10.93 -5.00 -21.33
C ALA A 71 10.06 -4.07 -20.42
N PRO A 72 10.44 -2.79 -20.20
CA PRO A 72 9.80 -1.93 -19.21
C PRO A 72 8.29 -1.74 -19.45
N VAL A 73 7.87 -1.38 -20.65
CA VAL A 73 6.44 -1.14 -20.99
C VAL A 73 5.61 -2.40 -20.77
N ARG A 74 6.18 -3.58 -21.04
CA ARG A 74 5.45 -4.84 -20.90
C ARG A 74 5.04 -5.14 -19.47
N THR A 75 5.91 -4.82 -18.51
CA THR A 75 5.63 -5.03 -17.08
C THR A 75 4.86 -3.86 -16.46
N TRP A 76 5.13 -2.63 -16.93
CA TRP A 76 4.50 -1.40 -16.44
C TRP A 76 3.01 -1.29 -16.79
N VAL A 77 2.63 -1.59 -18.04
CA VAL A 77 1.29 -1.24 -18.56
C VAL A 77 0.12 -1.84 -17.77
N ALA A 78 0.33 -2.96 -17.10
CA ALA A 78 -0.69 -3.58 -16.22
C ALA A 78 -0.43 -3.33 -14.73
N SER A 79 0.49 -2.44 -14.37
CA SER A 79 0.66 -1.98 -12.98
C SER A 79 -0.44 -1.00 -12.60
N MET A 80 -0.72 -0.88 -11.30
CA MET A 80 -1.66 0.14 -10.82
C MET A 80 -1.13 1.57 -11.01
N MET A 81 0.19 1.78 -11.09
CA MET A 81 0.75 3.09 -11.43
C MET A 81 0.39 3.52 -12.84
N ALA A 82 0.47 2.60 -13.82
CA ALA A 82 0.04 2.86 -15.19
C ALA A 82 -1.47 3.07 -15.31
N GLN A 83 -2.24 2.47 -14.42
CA GLN A 83 -3.71 2.50 -14.45
C GLN A 83 -4.31 3.42 -13.39
N SER A 84 -3.50 4.24 -12.70
CA SER A 84 -3.95 5.08 -11.59
C SER A 84 -5.03 6.10 -12.01
N ALA A 85 -4.95 6.63 -13.23
CA ALA A 85 -5.95 7.54 -13.77
C ALA A 85 -7.19 6.84 -14.37
N ARG A 86 -7.18 5.49 -14.48
CA ARG A 86 -8.32 4.67 -14.95
C ARG A 86 -8.97 3.87 -13.82
N ASP A 87 -8.47 3.97 -12.59
CA ASP A 87 -8.97 3.19 -11.45
C ASP A 87 -10.40 3.63 -11.07
N PRO A 88 -11.40 2.73 -11.17
CA PRO A 88 -12.79 3.07 -10.84
C PRO A 88 -13.00 3.39 -9.35
N ILE A 89 -12.19 2.80 -8.46
CA ILE A 89 -12.24 3.13 -7.03
C ILE A 89 -11.76 4.55 -6.80
N TRP A 90 -10.65 4.93 -7.46
CA TRP A 90 -10.16 6.30 -7.39
C TRP A 90 -11.14 7.30 -7.99
N HIS A 91 -11.80 7.00 -9.12
CA HIS A 91 -12.82 7.88 -9.71
C HIS A 91 -13.96 8.18 -8.72
N ALA A 92 -14.45 7.15 -8.03
CA ALA A 92 -15.50 7.31 -7.03
C ALA A 92 -15.02 8.13 -5.82
N SER A 93 -13.79 7.87 -5.35
CA SER A 93 -13.18 8.61 -4.25
C SER A 93 -12.93 10.09 -4.63
N LEU A 94 -12.50 10.36 -5.86
CA LEU A 94 -12.30 11.71 -6.40
C LEU A 94 -13.61 12.52 -6.42
N ALA A 95 -14.71 11.87 -6.83
CA ALA A 95 -16.03 12.50 -6.84
C ALA A 95 -16.47 12.90 -5.43
N ILE A 96 -16.32 12.00 -4.44
CA ILE A 96 -16.65 12.25 -3.05
C ILE A 96 -15.71 13.31 -2.44
N ALA A 97 -14.40 13.26 -2.71
CA ALA A 97 -13.45 14.25 -2.22
C ALA A 97 -13.83 15.67 -2.67
N ASN A 98 -14.19 15.84 -3.95
CA ASN A 98 -14.70 17.13 -4.48
C ASN A 98 -16.08 17.53 -3.94
N GLN A 99 -16.90 16.55 -3.58
CA GLN A 99 -18.20 16.76 -2.92
C GLN A 99 -18.00 17.30 -1.49
N ASP A 100 -17.03 16.77 -0.78
CA ASP A 100 -16.72 17.10 0.61
C ASP A 100 -15.95 18.41 0.74
N VAL A 101 -14.93 18.60 -0.10
CA VAL A 101 -14.04 19.77 -0.08
C VAL A 101 -13.87 20.31 -1.50
N ALA A 102 -14.14 21.58 -1.69
CA ALA A 102 -13.96 22.22 -2.98
C ALA A 102 -12.49 22.11 -3.43
N PHE A 103 -12.25 21.78 -4.70
CA PHE A 103 -10.92 21.61 -5.29
C PHE A 103 -10.06 20.44 -4.77
N ALA A 104 -10.54 19.60 -3.83
CA ALA A 104 -9.77 18.51 -3.26
C ALA A 104 -9.18 17.54 -4.30
N GLY A 105 -9.91 17.36 -5.42
CA GLY A 105 -9.45 16.54 -6.52
C GLY A 105 -8.13 16.99 -7.16
N GLU A 106 -7.70 18.24 -6.99
CA GLU A 106 -6.40 18.71 -7.50
C GLU A 106 -5.24 17.95 -6.84
N SER A 107 -5.32 17.67 -5.52
CA SER A 107 -4.36 16.81 -4.82
C SER A 107 -4.36 15.38 -5.36
N CYS A 108 -5.54 14.81 -5.61
CA CYS A 108 -5.67 13.45 -6.14
C CYS A 108 -5.06 13.34 -7.54
N ILE A 109 -5.43 14.27 -8.44
CA ILE A 109 -4.99 14.30 -9.85
C ILE A 109 -3.47 14.48 -9.94
N ARG A 110 -2.88 15.25 -9.03
CA ARG A 110 -1.44 15.52 -8.98
C ARG A 110 -0.61 14.23 -8.91
N CYS A 111 -1.09 13.18 -8.23
CA CYS A 111 -0.42 11.89 -8.13
C CYS A 111 -0.99 10.84 -9.09
N HIS A 112 -2.31 10.80 -9.31
CA HIS A 112 -2.96 9.76 -10.09
C HIS A 112 -2.96 10.02 -11.60
N ALA A 113 -2.89 11.28 -12.03
CA ALA A 113 -2.78 11.69 -13.43
C ALA A 113 -1.80 12.87 -13.58
N PRO A 114 -0.52 12.69 -13.19
CA PRO A 114 0.44 13.81 -13.09
C PRO A 114 0.66 14.52 -14.42
N GLY A 115 0.58 13.83 -15.56
CA GLY A 115 0.65 14.45 -16.89
C GLY A 115 -0.49 15.42 -17.16
N ALA A 116 -1.72 15.07 -16.77
CA ALA A 116 -2.87 15.95 -16.86
C ALA A 116 -2.73 17.15 -15.94
N TRP A 117 -2.32 16.90 -14.69
CA TRP A 117 -2.16 17.96 -13.70
C TRP A 117 -1.10 18.98 -14.13
N MET A 118 0.11 18.51 -14.51
CA MET A 118 1.18 19.40 -14.99
C MET A 118 0.79 20.18 -16.24
N GLY A 119 0.01 19.60 -17.15
CA GLY A 119 -0.52 20.29 -18.34
C GLY A 119 -1.71 21.21 -18.06
N GLY A 120 -2.09 21.45 -16.80
CA GLY A 120 -3.18 22.32 -16.39
C GLY A 120 -4.59 21.76 -16.66
N ARG A 121 -4.71 20.48 -17.03
CA ARG A 121 -6.00 19.85 -17.39
C ARG A 121 -6.75 19.28 -16.19
N GLY A 122 -6.10 19.20 -15.02
CA GLY A 122 -6.71 18.81 -13.75
C GLY A 122 -7.26 19.99 -12.93
N ALA A 123 -7.30 21.20 -13.50
CA ALA A 123 -7.79 22.37 -12.79
C ALA A 123 -9.24 22.18 -12.30
N GLY A 124 -9.51 22.62 -11.07
CA GLY A 124 -10.80 22.41 -10.43
C GLY A 124 -11.00 21.01 -9.84
N GLY A 125 -9.99 20.16 -9.91
CA GLY A 125 -10.02 18.81 -9.34
C GLY A 125 -10.84 17.81 -10.14
N THR A 126 -11.14 18.08 -11.41
CA THR A 126 -11.99 17.22 -12.27
C THR A 126 -11.23 16.67 -13.47
N MET A 127 -11.76 15.61 -14.08
CA MET A 127 -11.21 14.97 -15.27
C MET A 127 -11.82 15.49 -16.58
N GLU A 128 -12.66 16.54 -16.54
CA GLU A 128 -13.42 17.02 -17.71
C GLU A 128 -12.54 17.46 -18.89
N ASN A 129 -11.34 17.96 -18.60
CA ASN A 129 -10.40 18.45 -19.59
C ASN A 129 -9.30 17.47 -19.94
N PHE A 130 -9.36 16.23 -19.46
CA PHE A 130 -8.35 15.22 -19.75
C PHE A 130 -8.34 14.86 -21.23
N TRP A 131 -7.16 14.63 -21.75
CA TRP A 131 -6.97 13.96 -23.03
C TRP A 131 -7.04 12.45 -22.80
N LEU A 132 -7.57 11.70 -23.76
CA LEU A 132 -7.63 10.23 -23.62
C LEU A 132 -6.24 9.63 -23.36
N GLU A 133 -5.28 10.05 -24.14
CA GLU A 133 -3.88 9.72 -24.00
C GLU A 133 -3.07 11.02 -24.15
N PRO A 134 -2.06 11.26 -23.33
CA PRO A 134 -1.45 10.37 -22.31
C PRO A 134 -1.99 10.55 -20.89
N ASP A 135 -3.05 11.36 -20.66
CA ASP A 135 -3.49 11.72 -19.30
C ASP A 135 -4.02 10.51 -18.52
N LEU A 136 -4.69 9.60 -19.24
CA LEU A 136 -5.20 8.37 -18.64
C LEU A 136 -4.12 7.29 -18.40
N ASP A 137 -2.90 7.47 -18.87
CA ASP A 137 -1.79 6.56 -18.60
C ASP A 137 -1.22 6.67 -17.17
N GLY A 138 -1.86 7.45 -16.31
CA GLY A 138 -1.49 7.59 -14.92
C GLY A 138 -0.05 8.08 -14.74
N VAL A 139 0.74 7.38 -13.91
CA VAL A 139 2.18 7.65 -13.76
C VAL A 139 2.92 6.96 -14.91
N ASN A 140 3.05 7.67 -16.02
CA ASN A 140 3.68 7.12 -17.22
C ASN A 140 5.21 7.27 -17.22
N CYS A 141 5.85 6.68 -18.23
CA CYS A 141 7.31 6.64 -18.35
C CYS A 141 7.94 8.03 -18.24
N MET A 142 7.36 9.04 -18.91
CA MET A 142 7.93 10.39 -18.95
C MET A 142 7.78 11.12 -17.62
N VAL A 143 6.79 10.78 -16.79
CA VAL A 143 6.66 11.39 -15.45
C VAL A 143 7.90 11.07 -14.64
N CYS A 144 8.25 9.77 -14.50
CA CYS A 144 9.42 9.35 -13.76
C CYS A 144 10.73 9.77 -14.45
N HIS A 145 10.85 9.50 -15.77
CA HIS A 145 12.09 9.73 -16.50
C HIS A 145 12.36 11.21 -16.85
N ARG A 146 11.51 12.14 -16.44
CA ARG A 146 11.75 13.59 -16.45
C ARG A 146 11.90 14.16 -15.04
N MET A 147 11.76 13.35 -13.98
CA MET A 147 11.96 13.82 -12.62
C MET A 147 13.41 14.24 -12.38
N VAL A 148 13.53 15.34 -11.63
CA VAL A 148 14.79 15.96 -11.23
C VAL A 148 14.90 15.85 -9.71
N ASN A 149 16.10 15.52 -9.21
CA ASN A 149 16.37 15.60 -7.79
C ASN A 149 16.32 17.06 -7.32
N PRO A 150 15.42 17.44 -6.40
CA PRO A 150 15.37 18.81 -5.89
C PRO A 150 16.55 19.19 -4.99
N GLU A 151 17.39 18.23 -4.55
CA GLU A 151 18.63 18.51 -3.82
C GLU A 151 19.80 18.62 -4.77
N THR A 152 20.41 19.80 -4.82
CA THR A 152 21.70 20.01 -5.47
C THR A 152 22.81 19.63 -4.49
N GLY A 153 23.32 18.43 -4.58
CA GLY A 153 24.40 17.95 -3.71
C GLY A 153 24.44 16.41 -3.63
N PRO A 154 25.44 15.83 -2.99
CA PRO A 154 25.48 14.39 -2.83
C PRO A 154 24.22 13.92 -2.08
N LEU A 155 23.59 12.85 -2.57
CA LEU A 155 22.41 12.21 -2.01
C LEU A 155 22.72 11.55 -0.65
N SER A 156 23.34 12.29 0.26
CA SER A 156 23.84 11.76 1.53
C SER A 156 22.82 11.78 2.66
N ALA A 157 21.60 12.27 2.43
CA ALA A 157 20.59 12.37 3.49
C ALA A 157 20.19 11.01 4.11
N VAL A 158 20.51 9.90 3.45
CA VAL A 158 20.17 8.53 3.91
C VAL A 158 21.42 7.61 3.98
N GLY A 159 22.62 8.15 3.96
CA GLY A 159 23.85 7.33 4.03
C GLY A 159 24.14 6.52 2.75
N TYR A 160 23.55 6.89 1.64
CA TYR A 160 23.82 6.31 0.33
C TYR A 160 25.04 7.01 -0.28
N GLU A 161 26.20 6.39 -0.15
CA GLU A 161 27.35 6.78 -0.96
C GLU A 161 27.14 6.20 -2.37
N THR A 162 26.63 7.02 -3.29
CA THR A 162 26.74 6.70 -4.71
C THR A 162 28.18 6.97 -5.11
N ASN A 163 28.90 5.96 -5.56
CA ASN A 163 30.29 6.10 -6.06
C ASN A 163 30.36 6.84 -7.41
N GLU A 164 29.23 7.22 -7.98
CA GLU A 164 29.14 7.94 -9.25
C GLU A 164 28.77 9.39 -9.02
N PRO A 165 29.45 10.35 -9.62
CA PRO A 165 29.08 11.74 -9.53
C PRO A 165 27.70 11.93 -10.20
N TYR A 166 26.74 12.49 -9.46
CA TYR A 166 25.50 13.00 -10.02
C TYR A 166 25.83 14.05 -11.08
N ASP A 167 25.31 13.91 -12.31
CA ASP A 167 25.49 14.94 -13.34
C ASP A 167 24.43 16.04 -13.14
N PRO A 168 24.78 17.20 -12.58
CA PRO A 168 23.83 18.26 -12.29
C PRO A 168 23.47 19.12 -13.52
N ASP A 169 24.01 18.80 -14.71
CA ASP A 169 24.13 19.76 -15.79
C ASP A 169 22.79 20.31 -16.33
N PRO A 170 21.67 19.58 -16.45
CA PRO A 170 20.40 20.23 -16.74
C PRO A 170 19.58 20.61 -15.50
N ASP A 171 19.94 20.14 -14.32
CA ASP A 171 19.12 20.30 -13.11
C ASP A 171 19.11 21.75 -12.59
N PRO A 172 20.21 22.52 -12.59
CA PRO A 172 20.17 23.95 -12.25
C PRO A 172 19.23 24.77 -13.14
N GLU A 173 19.11 24.42 -14.42
CA GLU A 173 18.20 25.11 -15.34
C GLU A 173 16.72 24.86 -14.98
N VAL A 174 16.40 23.68 -14.47
CA VAL A 174 15.04 23.33 -13.99
C VAL A 174 14.79 23.93 -12.61
N LEU A 175 15.74 23.81 -11.70
CA LEU A 175 15.60 24.21 -10.30
C LEU A 175 15.63 25.72 -10.09
N SER A 176 16.42 26.50 -10.87
CA SER A 176 16.56 27.93 -10.66
C SER A 176 15.25 28.73 -10.79
N PRO A 177 14.39 28.49 -11.78
CA PRO A 177 13.09 29.15 -11.85
C PRO A 177 12.19 28.80 -10.68
N LEU A 178 12.18 27.54 -10.26
CA LEU A 178 11.40 27.07 -9.11
C LEU A 178 11.92 27.67 -7.80
N ALA A 179 13.24 27.78 -7.65
CA ALA A 179 13.85 28.41 -6.48
C ALA A 179 13.51 29.91 -6.40
N ALA A 180 13.55 30.61 -7.54
CA ALA A 180 13.14 32.02 -7.61
C ALA A 180 11.65 32.22 -7.23
N ALA A 181 10.81 31.23 -7.48
CA ALA A 181 9.41 31.22 -7.10
C ALA A 181 9.14 30.64 -5.70
N GLY A 182 10.17 30.17 -4.98
CA GLY A 182 9.98 29.49 -3.68
C GLY A 182 9.34 28.11 -3.75
N LEU A 183 9.45 27.43 -4.89
CA LEU A 183 8.74 26.18 -5.20
C LEU A 183 9.63 24.93 -5.22
N VAL A 184 10.94 25.05 -4.95
CA VAL A 184 11.78 23.86 -4.78
C VAL A 184 11.42 23.17 -3.47
N PRO A 185 11.00 21.88 -3.49
CA PRO A 185 10.64 21.18 -2.27
C PRO A 185 11.84 21.00 -1.34
N GLY A 186 11.76 21.56 -0.15
CA GLY A 186 12.76 21.38 0.91
C GLY A 186 12.57 20.08 1.70
N PRO A 187 13.41 19.84 2.71
CA PRO A 187 13.27 18.72 3.61
C PRO A 187 11.88 18.67 4.27
N GLY A 188 11.22 17.49 4.23
CA GLY A 188 9.88 17.28 4.75
C GLY A 188 8.74 17.80 3.87
N GLN A 189 9.05 18.42 2.72
CA GLN A 189 8.05 18.88 1.74
C GLN A 189 7.94 17.96 0.50
N ARG A 190 8.74 16.89 0.43
CA ARG A 190 8.71 15.91 -0.68
C ARG A 190 7.61 14.88 -0.47
N THR A 191 6.38 15.32 -0.51
CA THR A 191 5.16 14.60 -0.19
C THR A 191 4.03 15.21 -1.02
N ASN A 192 2.85 14.61 -1.07
CA ASN A 192 1.64 15.15 -1.71
C ASN A 192 1.84 15.55 -3.19
N GLY A 193 2.65 14.80 -3.93
CA GLY A 193 2.95 15.10 -5.33
C GLY A 193 3.92 16.28 -5.54
N ALA A 194 4.75 16.63 -4.55
CA ALA A 194 5.73 17.71 -4.70
C ALA A 194 6.99 17.28 -5.49
N TYR A 195 6.78 16.61 -6.61
CA TYR A 195 7.84 16.26 -7.56
C TYR A 195 8.32 17.48 -8.34
N VAL A 196 9.57 17.41 -8.80
CA VAL A 196 10.13 18.33 -9.79
C VAL A 196 10.32 17.56 -11.09
N VAL A 197 9.71 18.05 -12.18
CA VAL A 197 9.78 17.43 -13.51
C VAL A 197 10.33 18.46 -14.49
N ASP A 198 11.29 18.05 -15.32
CA ASP A 198 11.84 18.92 -16.38
C ASP A 198 10.72 19.29 -17.38
N PRO A 199 10.44 20.55 -17.62
CA PRO A 199 9.41 20.98 -18.56
C PRO A 199 9.72 20.57 -20.01
N ARG A 200 10.96 20.29 -20.34
CA ARG A 200 11.42 19.79 -21.64
C ARG A 200 11.43 18.28 -21.67
N ASP A 201 11.41 17.66 -22.86
CA ASP A 201 11.60 16.22 -23.02
C ASP A 201 13.06 15.81 -22.83
N THR A 202 13.62 16.12 -21.65
CA THR A 202 14.95 15.70 -21.21
C THR A 202 14.79 14.51 -20.27
N ARG A 203 15.39 13.39 -20.59
CA ARG A 203 15.17 12.13 -19.87
C ARG A 203 16.34 11.75 -18.99
N ARG A 204 16.04 11.08 -17.90
CA ARG A 204 16.99 10.64 -16.87
C ARG A 204 16.77 9.17 -16.54
N GLY A 205 17.84 8.52 -16.09
CA GLY A 205 17.78 7.13 -15.66
C GLY A 205 19.00 6.73 -14.83
N PRO A 206 18.94 5.54 -14.19
CA PRO A 206 19.93 5.13 -13.19
C PRO A 206 21.28 4.66 -13.76
N PHE A 207 21.38 4.45 -15.08
CA PHE A 207 22.59 3.87 -15.67
C PHE A 207 23.45 4.90 -16.36
N ALA A 208 24.75 4.97 -16.00
CA ALA A 208 25.73 5.90 -16.55
C ALA A 208 26.32 5.45 -17.89
N ASP A 209 26.21 4.16 -18.21
CA ASP A 209 26.87 3.52 -19.35
C ASP A 209 25.98 3.35 -20.58
N ILE A 210 24.84 4.06 -20.65
CA ILE A 210 23.93 3.96 -21.80
C ILE A 210 24.43 4.83 -22.94
N PRO A 211 24.41 4.32 -24.20
CA PRO A 211 24.70 5.18 -25.34
C PRO A 211 23.59 6.21 -25.54
N VAL A 212 23.94 7.47 -25.46
CA VAL A 212 23.01 8.62 -25.54
C VAL A 212 22.34 8.84 -26.90
N ASN A 213 22.70 8.07 -27.93
CA ASN A 213 22.34 8.35 -29.32
C ASN A 213 21.06 7.67 -29.82
N TYR A 214 20.34 6.93 -29.00
CA TYR A 214 19.14 6.18 -29.42
C TYR A 214 17.84 6.97 -29.25
N HIS A 215 17.84 8.02 -28.44
CA HIS A 215 16.73 8.96 -28.32
C HIS A 215 17.07 10.25 -29.05
N SER A 216 16.08 10.85 -29.70
CA SER A 216 16.20 12.17 -30.32
C SER A 216 16.20 13.32 -29.31
N VAL A 217 16.16 13.02 -28.03
CA VAL A 217 16.14 13.96 -26.90
C VAL A 217 17.34 13.73 -26.00
N PRO A 218 17.77 14.75 -25.22
CA PRO A 218 18.82 14.57 -24.23
C PRO A 218 18.51 13.49 -23.20
N MET A 219 19.54 12.72 -22.82
CA MET A 219 19.46 11.70 -21.79
C MET A 219 20.59 11.90 -20.79
N HIS A 220 20.28 11.84 -19.50
CA HIS A 220 21.22 12.04 -18.41
C HIS A 220 21.22 10.88 -17.43
N HIS A 221 22.38 10.57 -16.90
CA HIS A 221 22.52 9.70 -15.74
C HIS A 221 21.99 10.42 -14.50
N SER A 222 21.11 9.78 -13.75
CA SER A 222 20.56 10.32 -12.52
C SER A 222 20.43 9.25 -11.46
N PRO A 223 21.33 9.20 -10.47
CA PRO A 223 21.24 8.28 -9.33
C PRO A 223 19.94 8.40 -8.54
N PHE A 224 19.25 9.54 -8.59
CA PHE A 224 17.95 9.78 -7.97
C PHE A 224 16.92 8.71 -8.36
N HIS A 225 16.99 8.14 -9.58
CA HIS A 225 16.10 7.08 -10.06
C HIS A 225 16.31 5.72 -9.35
N SER A 226 17.39 5.60 -8.56
CA SER A 226 17.65 4.43 -7.70
C SER A 226 17.42 4.70 -6.22
N THR A 227 16.82 5.83 -5.86
CA THR A 227 16.59 6.22 -4.47
C THR A 227 15.09 6.22 -4.13
N SER A 228 14.77 5.95 -2.87
CA SER A 228 13.38 5.94 -2.38
C SER A 228 12.76 7.32 -2.33
N GLU A 229 13.56 8.39 -2.30
CA GLU A 229 13.11 9.78 -2.32
C GLU A 229 12.31 10.12 -3.58
N MET A 230 12.62 9.48 -4.70
CA MET A 230 11.81 9.59 -5.91
C MET A 230 10.38 9.10 -5.69
N CYS A 231 10.21 8.00 -4.95
CA CYS A 231 8.89 7.42 -4.65
C CYS A 231 8.14 8.24 -3.58
N ALA A 232 8.89 8.86 -2.65
CA ALA A 232 8.35 9.69 -1.57
C ALA A 232 7.40 10.77 -2.08
N THR A 233 7.68 11.33 -3.25
CA THR A 233 6.90 12.44 -3.81
C THR A 233 5.42 12.16 -3.92
N CYS A 234 5.01 10.88 -4.11
CA CYS A 234 3.62 10.43 -4.23
C CYS A 234 3.22 9.39 -3.16
N HIS A 235 4.20 8.72 -2.50
CA HIS A 235 3.94 7.67 -1.53
C HIS A 235 4.14 8.12 -0.07
N ASP A 236 3.93 9.42 0.17
CA ASP A 236 3.79 10.03 1.49
C ASP A 236 2.76 11.15 1.37
N VAL A 237 1.51 10.88 1.79
CA VAL A 237 0.36 11.73 1.52
C VAL A 237 -0.27 12.21 2.82
N SER A 238 -0.67 13.46 2.82
CA SER A 238 -1.31 14.13 3.95
C SER A 238 -2.55 14.88 3.49
N ASN A 239 -3.50 15.06 4.37
CA ASN A 239 -4.64 15.94 4.16
C ASN A 239 -4.19 17.42 4.24
N VAL A 240 -4.08 18.07 3.09
CA VAL A 240 -3.48 19.42 2.96
C VAL A 240 -4.31 20.56 3.56
N ILE A 241 -5.61 20.33 3.84
CA ILE A 241 -6.46 21.32 4.50
C ILE A 241 -6.39 21.23 6.03
N THR A 242 -5.52 20.38 6.57
CA THR A 242 -5.35 20.19 8.00
C THR A 242 -4.02 20.77 8.49
N VAL A 243 -3.99 21.20 9.73
CA VAL A 243 -2.78 21.67 10.40
C VAL A 243 -2.63 21.01 11.77
N ARG A 244 -1.40 20.65 12.15
CA ARG A 244 -1.10 20.07 13.44
C ARG A 244 -1.19 21.13 14.52
N ARG A 245 -2.00 20.88 15.55
CA ARG A 245 -2.20 21.75 16.71
C ARG A 245 -1.10 21.49 17.75
N PRO A 246 -0.86 22.45 18.69
CA PRO A 246 0.14 22.27 19.76
C PRO A 246 -0.10 21.07 20.69
N ASP A 247 -1.34 20.61 20.81
CA ASP A 247 -1.72 19.42 21.58
C ASP A 247 -1.53 18.11 20.82
N GLY A 248 -1.05 18.19 19.55
CA GLY A 248 -0.83 17.04 18.66
C GLY A 248 -2.07 16.64 17.86
N SER A 249 -3.23 17.22 18.08
CA SER A 249 -4.43 17.01 17.27
C SER A 249 -4.31 17.68 15.89
N TRP A 250 -5.23 17.34 14.99
CA TRP A 250 -5.29 17.86 13.63
C TRP A 250 -6.58 18.64 13.44
N GLY A 251 -6.45 19.92 13.14
CA GLY A 251 -7.57 20.82 12.92
C GLY A 251 -7.63 21.35 11.49
N LEU A 252 -8.71 22.04 11.14
CA LEU A 252 -8.85 22.74 9.86
C LEU A 252 -7.83 23.89 9.78
N ASP A 253 -7.12 23.99 8.65
CA ASP A 253 -6.22 25.12 8.36
C ASP A 253 -7.01 26.36 7.92
N ALA A 254 -6.31 27.50 7.84
CA ALA A 254 -6.88 28.73 7.30
C ALA A 254 -7.06 28.58 5.79
N LEU A 255 -8.32 28.57 5.33
CA LEU A 255 -8.64 28.37 3.92
C LEU A 255 -8.36 29.61 3.07
N GLY A 256 -8.12 29.39 1.77
CA GLY A 256 -7.85 30.41 0.77
C GLY A 256 -6.38 30.81 0.65
N THR A 257 -5.47 30.08 1.32
CA THR A 257 -4.03 30.29 1.27
C THR A 257 -3.28 28.95 1.29
N PRO A 258 -2.08 28.86 0.69
CA PRO A 258 -1.27 27.66 0.80
C PRO A 258 -0.97 27.28 2.25
N HIS A 259 -0.87 25.98 2.53
CA HIS A 259 -0.49 25.49 3.87
C HIS A 259 0.82 26.14 4.34
N PRO A 260 0.91 26.65 5.60
CA PRO A 260 1.98 27.53 6.05
C PRO A 260 3.39 26.94 5.97
N THR A 261 3.53 25.62 6.05
CA THR A 261 4.84 24.95 5.98
C THR A 261 4.98 24.03 4.77
N ALA A 262 3.89 23.57 4.20
CA ALA A 262 3.82 22.52 3.18
C ALA A 262 4.57 21.23 3.57
N ARG A 263 4.83 20.98 4.86
CA ARG A 263 5.55 19.80 5.36
C ARG A 263 4.55 18.70 5.69
N GLY A 264 4.83 17.48 5.23
CA GLY A 264 3.95 16.34 5.47
C GLY A 264 3.64 16.10 6.95
N ASN A 265 4.63 16.27 7.84
CA ASN A 265 4.46 16.05 9.28
C ASN A 265 3.61 17.14 9.99
N ASP A 266 3.31 18.23 9.30
CA ASP A 266 2.46 19.30 9.82
C ASP A 266 1.01 19.21 9.32
N MET A 267 0.70 18.17 8.53
CA MET A 267 -0.62 17.85 7.98
C MET A 267 -1.05 16.44 8.43
N PHE A 268 -2.34 16.16 8.47
CA PHE A 268 -2.86 14.84 8.89
C PHE A 268 -2.33 13.72 7.99
N PRO A 269 -1.82 12.61 8.56
CA PRO A 269 -1.20 11.51 7.81
C PRO A 269 -2.26 10.58 7.18
N GLU A 270 -2.52 10.72 5.88
CA GLU A 270 -3.38 9.79 5.13
C GLU A 270 -2.62 8.51 4.73
N GLN A 271 -1.40 8.68 4.22
CA GLN A 271 -0.52 7.58 3.82
C GLN A 271 0.92 7.93 4.18
N ARG A 272 1.61 7.04 4.88
CA ARG A 272 2.98 7.27 5.37
C ARG A 272 3.97 6.19 4.94
N THR A 273 3.76 5.56 3.78
CA THR A 273 4.58 4.44 3.32
C THR A 273 6.07 4.80 3.25
N TYR A 274 6.41 5.99 2.73
CA TYR A 274 7.80 6.45 2.69
C TYR A 274 8.34 6.78 4.09
N SER A 275 7.59 7.51 4.91
CA SER A 275 7.99 7.84 6.29
C SER A 275 8.15 6.58 7.15
N GLU A 276 7.30 5.56 6.97
CA GLU A 276 7.41 4.26 7.61
C GLU A 276 8.73 3.55 7.21
N TRP A 277 9.04 3.55 5.90
CA TRP A 277 10.29 2.99 5.37
C TRP A 277 11.52 3.77 5.86
N LEU A 278 11.49 5.10 5.81
CA LEU A 278 12.61 5.97 6.23
C LEU A 278 13.02 5.71 7.69
N ASN A 279 12.04 5.40 8.55
CA ASN A 279 12.22 5.10 9.96
C ASN A 279 12.40 3.61 10.25
N SER A 280 12.67 2.78 9.23
CA SER A 280 12.91 1.34 9.34
C SER A 280 14.41 1.00 9.26
N GLN A 281 14.73 -0.27 9.51
CA GLN A 281 16.08 -0.81 9.27
C GLN A 281 16.43 -0.81 7.77
N PHE A 282 15.45 -0.92 6.89
CA PHE A 282 15.68 -0.95 5.44
C PHE A 282 16.41 0.31 4.96
N ALA A 283 15.94 1.48 5.35
CA ALA A 283 16.55 2.75 4.97
C ALA A 283 17.96 2.95 5.56
N ARG A 284 18.22 2.43 6.76
CA ARG A 284 19.48 2.64 7.48
C ARG A 284 20.58 1.65 7.09
N GLU A 285 20.30 0.38 7.25
CA GLU A 285 21.29 -0.71 7.15
C GLU A 285 21.00 -1.67 6.00
N GLY A 286 19.75 -1.69 5.54
CA GLY A 286 19.21 -2.71 4.67
C GLY A 286 18.89 -4.00 5.42
N VAL A 287 18.07 -4.85 4.79
CA VAL A 287 17.64 -6.13 5.32
C VAL A 287 18.01 -7.23 4.33
N PRO A 288 18.85 -8.21 4.74
CA PRO A 288 19.21 -9.32 3.87
C PRO A 288 18.07 -10.35 3.77
N TYR A 289 17.82 -10.84 2.55
CA TYR A 289 16.91 -11.93 2.25
C TYR A 289 17.65 -13.07 1.55
N PRO A 290 18.25 -14.02 2.33
CA PRO A 290 18.97 -15.16 1.76
C PRO A 290 18.08 -16.08 0.90
N ASP A 291 16.78 -16.12 1.19
CA ASP A 291 15.76 -16.88 0.45
C ASP A 291 15.34 -16.22 -0.87
N ARG A 292 15.84 -15.00 -1.15
CA ARG A 292 15.56 -14.26 -2.39
C ARG A 292 14.08 -13.98 -2.64
N ARG A 293 13.26 -13.89 -1.58
CA ARG A 293 11.83 -13.52 -1.72
C ARG A 293 11.63 -12.15 -2.35
N PHE A 294 12.57 -11.23 -2.16
CA PHE A 294 12.59 -9.91 -2.80
C PHE A 294 13.85 -9.70 -3.65
N GLY A 295 13.82 -8.67 -4.49
CA GLY A 295 14.98 -8.17 -5.23
C GLY A 295 15.31 -8.93 -6.52
N GLY A 296 14.72 -10.08 -6.78
CA GLY A 296 15.05 -10.86 -7.98
C GLY A 296 16.55 -11.19 -8.07
N ASN A 297 17.23 -10.70 -9.13
CA ASN A 297 18.67 -10.87 -9.33
C ASN A 297 19.54 -9.86 -8.57
N HIS A 298 18.98 -9.11 -7.62
CA HIS A 298 19.73 -8.09 -6.88
C HIS A 298 21.07 -8.63 -6.38
N PRO A 299 22.21 -7.93 -6.64
CA PRO A 299 23.55 -8.51 -6.50
C PRO A 299 23.88 -8.95 -5.07
N THR A 300 23.44 -8.21 -4.07
CA THR A 300 23.73 -8.51 -2.65
C THR A 300 22.60 -9.27 -1.95
N GLY A 301 21.35 -9.21 -2.46
CA GLY A 301 20.17 -9.71 -1.76
C GLY A 301 19.81 -8.94 -0.48
N VAL A 302 20.36 -7.72 -0.32
CA VAL A 302 20.05 -6.81 0.79
C VAL A 302 19.12 -5.72 0.29
N MET A 303 17.88 -5.72 0.75
CA MET A 303 16.86 -4.75 0.36
C MET A 303 17.03 -3.46 1.16
N ARG A 304 17.13 -2.35 0.46
CA ARG A 304 17.31 -1.01 1.03
C ARG A 304 16.26 -0.03 0.53
N THR A 305 16.05 0.02 -0.78
CA THR A 305 15.19 1.00 -1.44
C THR A 305 13.81 0.42 -1.78
N CYS A 306 12.87 1.30 -2.09
CA CYS A 306 11.56 0.89 -2.62
C CYS A 306 11.72 0.09 -3.91
N GLN A 307 12.67 0.50 -4.77
CA GLN A 307 12.95 -0.14 -6.05
C GLN A 307 13.42 -1.58 -5.87
N ASP A 308 14.26 -1.87 -4.87
CA ASP A 308 14.79 -3.22 -4.64
C ASP A 308 13.68 -4.27 -4.51
N CYS A 309 12.55 -3.91 -3.90
CA CYS A 309 11.41 -4.81 -3.72
C CYS A 309 10.36 -4.68 -4.85
N HIS A 310 9.99 -3.44 -5.22
CA HIS A 310 8.89 -3.17 -6.14
C HIS A 310 9.28 -3.15 -7.62
N MET A 311 10.59 -3.08 -7.90
CA MET A 311 11.19 -3.14 -9.24
C MET A 311 12.31 -4.18 -9.26
N PRO A 312 12.05 -5.46 -8.91
CA PRO A 312 13.11 -6.45 -8.74
C PRO A 312 13.98 -6.59 -9.98
N ASP A 313 15.27 -6.79 -9.78
CA ASP A 313 16.25 -6.94 -10.85
C ASP A 313 16.02 -8.21 -11.69
N THR A 314 16.23 -8.10 -12.99
CA THR A 314 16.22 -9.24 -13.92
C THR A 314 17.37 -9.14 -14.91
N GLN A 315 17.83 -10.28 -15.41
CA GLN A 315 18.79 -10.29 -16.51
C GLN A 315 18.11 -9.88 -17.82
N GLY A 316 18.66 -8.93 -18.53
CA GLY A 316 18.12 -8.49 -19.81
C GLY A 316 18.73 -7.21 -20.34
N ALA A 317 18.05 -6.60 -21.29
CA ALA A 317 18.39 -5.29 -21.83
C ALA A 317 17.22 -4.33 -21.58
N GLY A 318 17.53 -3.04 -21.36
CA GLY A 318 16.51 -2.01 -21.14
C GLY A 318 15.74 -1.65 -22.42
N CYS A 319 16.22 -2.02 -23.61
CA CYS A 319 15.51 -1.83 -24.87
C CYS A 319 15.84 -2.94 -25.89
N SER A 320 14.99 -3.10 -26.93
CA SER A 320 15.12 -4.12 -27.96
C SER A 320 16.42 -4.02 -28.77
N LEU A 321 16.96 -2.82 -28.93
CA LEU A 321 18.19 -2.56 -29.67
C LEU A 321 19.44 -3.08 -28.94
N HIS A 322 19.34 -3.36 -27.65
CA HIS A 322 20.44 -3.80 -26.81
C HIS A 322 20.48 -5.31 -26.55
N VAL A 323 19.48 -6.07 -26.97
CA VAL A 323 19.30 -7.52 -26.65
C VAL A 323 20.52 -8.38 -27.02
N ASN A 324 21.25 -8.02 -28.07
CA ASN A 324 22.45 -8.74 -28.53
C ASN A 324 23.73 -7.90 -28.45
N THR A 325 23.82 -7.00 -27.50
CA THR A 325 24.94 -6.09 -27.32
C THR A 325 25.57 -6.22 -25.93
N PRO A 326 26.70 -5.61 -25.64
CA PRO A 326 27.29 -5.56 -24.30
C PRO A 326 26.41 -4.88 -23.23
N TYR A 327 25.29 -4.27 -23.61
CA TYR A 327 24.33 -3.61 -22.69
C TYR A 327 23.28 -4.57 -22.11
N VAL A 328 23.38 -5.89 -22.37
CA VAL A 328 22.67 -6.90 -21.58
C VAL A 328 23.32 -6.97 -20.21
N ARG A 329 22.52 -6.79 -19.17
CA ARG A 329 23.00 -6.70 -17.79
C ARG A 329 22.19 -7.59 -16.85
N PRO A 330 22.72 -7.97 -15.67
CA PRO A 330 22.00 -8.83 -14.72
C PRO A 330 20.94 -8.07 -13.90
N ASP A 331 20.99 -6.74 -13.87
CA ASP A 331 20.35 -5.83 -12.94
C ASP A 331 19.40 -4.82 -13.62
N VAL A 332 18.64 -5.27 -14.64
CA VAL A 332 17.58 -4.44 -15.24
C VAL A 332 16.37 -4.42 -14.31
N PRO A 333 15.95 -3.26 -13.80
CA PRO A 333 14.80 -3.18 -12.91
C PRO A 333 13.49 -3.43 -13.68
N GLN A 334 12.67 -4.34 -13.18
CA GLN A 334 11.33 -4.60 -13.72
C GLN A 334 10.38 -3.48 -13.33
N HIS A 335 9.62 -2.95 -14.29
CA HIS A 335 8.66 -1.86 -14.06
C HIS A 335 7.26 -2.37 -13.69
N GLY A 336 7.19 -3.49 -12.96
CA GLY A 336 5.92 -4.11 -12.56
C GLY A 336 5.23 -3.44 -11.38
N PHE A 337 5.98 -2.75 -10.52
CA PHE A 337 5.49 -2.05 -9.34
C PHE A 337 4.49 -2.89 -8.55
N ALA A 338 4.85 -4.16 -8.29
CA ALA A 338 3.97 -5.10 -7.61
C ALA A 338 3.60 -4.60 -6.20
N GLY A 339 2.34 -4.71 -5.86
CA GLY A 339 1.79 -4.31 -4.57
C GLY A 339 0.68 -5.27 -4.13
N ALA A 340 -0.34 -4.75 -3.45
CA ALA A 340 -1.40 -5.55 -2.85
C ALA A 340 -2.70 -5.60 -3.67
N ASN A 341 -2.77 -4.97 -4.84
CA ASN A 341 -4.01 -4.91 -5.62
C ASN A 341 -4.24 -6.20 -6.41
N SER A 342 -5.31 -6.94 -6.06
CA SER A 342 -5.60 -8.26 -6.63
C SER A 342 -6.68 -8.26 -7.72
N TRP A 343 -7.37 -7.12 -8.01
CA TRP A 343 -8.54 -7.15 -8.89
C TRP A 343 -8.74 -5.94 -9.81
N VAL A 344 -8.36 -4.72 -9.39
CA VAL A 344 -8.73 -3.46 -10.08
C VAL A 344 -8.25 -3.40 -11.53
N VAL A 345 -7.03 -3.88 -11.82
CA VAL A 345 -6.54 -3.88 -13.21
C VAL A 345 -7.40 -4.75 -14.15
N ARG A 346 -8.07 -5.80 -13.63
CA ARG A 346 -9.08 -6.58 -14.40
C ARG A 346 -10.33 -5.75 -14.67
N ALA A 347 -10.77 -4.98 -13.68
CA ALA A 347 -11.92 -4.07 -13.81
C ALA A 347 -11.64 -2.98 -14.85
N VAL A 348 -10.46 -2.34 -14.80
CA VAL A 348 -10.02 -1.36 -15.81
C VAL A 348 -10.06 -1.96 -17.21
N ARG A 349 -9.48 -3.16 -17.39
CA ARG A 349 -9.52 -3.83 -18.69
C ARG A 349 -10.95 -4.11 -19.16
N ALA A 350 -11.86 -4.49 -18.27
CA ALA A 350 -13.24 -4.75 -18.62
C ALA A 350 -14.00 -3.47 -19.00
N GLN A 351 -13.76 -2.37 -18.32
CA GLN A 351 -14.35 -1.06 -18.66
C GLN A 351 -13.92 -0.57 -20.04
N LEU A 352 -12.64 -0.71 -20.40
CA LEU A 352 -12.13 -0.36 -21.71
C LEU A 352 -12.71 -1.26 -22.82
N GLY A 353 -13.05 -2.50 -22.48
CA GLY A 353 -13.35 -3.51 -23.47
C GLY A 353 -12.10 -4.05 -24.18
N PRO A 354 -12.22 -5.20 -24.89
CA PRO A 354 -11.05 -5.90 -25.43
C PRO A 354 -10.27 -5.10 -26.48
N GLU A 355 -10.94 -4.34 -27.33
CA GLU A 355 -10.33 -3.60 -28.43
C GLU A 355 -9.49 -2.43 -27.90
N GLU A 356 -10.09 -1.56 -27.10
CA GLU A 356 -9.41 -0.39 -26.53
C GLU A 356 -8.30 -0.81 -25.55
N ALA A 357 -8.57 -1.78 -24.66
CA ALA A 357 -7.56 -2.31 -23.78
C ALA A 357 -6.33 -2.85 -24.51
N ASN A 358 -6.54 -3.56 -25.65
CA ASN A 358 -5.43 -4.04 -26.48
C ASN A 358 -4.70 -2.88 -27.18
N ALA A 359 -5.42 -1.83 -27.61
CA ALA A 359 -4.82 -0.66 -28.24
C ALA A 359 -3.87 0.10 -27.29
N VAL A 360 -4.22 0.22 -26.01
CA VAL A 360 -3.34 0.81 -24.97
C VAL A 360 -2.33 -0.21 -24.40
N GLY A 361 -2.24 -1.40 -24.98
CA GLY A 361 -1.27 -2.42 -24.58
C GLY A 361 -1.66 -3.25 -23.34
N LEU A 362 -2.85 -3.05 -22.77
CA LEU A 362 -3.35 -3.77 -21.59
C LEU A 362 -3.92 -5.14 -22.00
N LEU A 363 -3.03 -6.01 -22.53
CA LEU A 363 -3.38 -7.37 -22.96
C LEU A 363 -3.78 -8.24 -21.76
N GLN A 364 -4.69 -9.20 -21.96
CA GLN A 364 -5.11 -10.12 -20.90
C GLN A 364 -3.91 -10.82 -20.23
N SER A 365 -2.95 -11.31 -21.02
CA SER A 365 -1.75 -11.98 -20.50
C SER A 365 -0.87 -11.08 -19.63
N ARG A 366 -0.85 -9.77 -19.89
CA ARG A 366 -0.13 -8.79 -19.06
C ARG A 366 -0.86 -8.52 -17.74
N VAL A 367 -2.19 -8.45 -17.81
CA VAL A 367 -3.06 -8.33 -16.62
C VAL A 367 -2.89 -9.53 -15.70
N ASP A 368 -2.93 -10.76 -16.26
CA ASP A 368 -2.76 -11.97 -15.48
C ASP A 368 -1.37 -12.06 -14.85
N ALA A 369 -0.33 -11.65 -15.57
CA ALA A 369 1.04 -11.59 -15.04
C ALA A 369 1.19 -10.54 -13.93
N ALA A 370 0.54 -9.37 -14.04
CA ALA A 370 0.56 -8.34 -13.01
C ALA A 370 -0.15 -8.81 -11.73
N ILE A 371 -1.32 -9.44 -11.87
CA ILE A 371 -2.02 -10.05 -10.72
C ILE A 371 -1.15 -11.13 -10.06
N ALA A 372 -0.50 -11.99 -10.85
CA ALA A 372 0.38 -13.02 -10.29
C ALA A 372 1.54 -12.41 -9.47
N ARG A 373 2.16 -11.32 -9.95
CA ARG A 373 3.19 -10.59 -9.19
C ARG A 373 2.65 -9.99 -7.90
N ASN A 374 1.47 -9.38 -7.92
CA ASN A 374 0.84 -8.83 -6.74
C ASN A 374 0.49 -9.91 -5.71
N LEU A 375 -0.03 -11.06 -6.15
CA LEU A 375 -0.30 -12.19 -5.26
C LEU A 375 1.01 -12.76 -4.66
N GLN A 376 2.10 -12.77 -5.41
CA GLN A 376 3.41 -13.20 -4.89
C GLN A 376 3.93 -12.19 -3.86
N MET A 377 3.86 -10.88 -4.15
CA MET A 377 4.27 -9.83 -3.21
C MET A 377 3.53 -9.93 -1.87
N LEU A 378 2.23 -10.23 -1.89
CA LEU A 378 1.45 -10.45 -0.66
C LEU A 378 1.94 -11.66 0.13
N ARG A 379 2.30 -12.76 -0.53
CA ARG A 379 2.85 -13.96 0.14
C ARG A 379 4.23 -13.72 0.72
N ASP A 380 5.04 -12.91 0.06
CA ASP A 380 6.41 -12.61 0.51
C ASP A 380 6.46 -11.57 1.65
N ALA A 381 5.36 -10.82 1.85
CA ALA A 381 5.31 -9.71 2.80
C ALA A 381 5.24 -10.11 4.28
N SER A 382 4.93 -11.37 4.58
CA SER A 382 4.83 -11.86 5.96
C SER A 382 5.30 -13.30 6.11
N ASP A 383 5.63 -13.68 7.35
CA ASP A 383 5.75 -15.07 7.78
C ASP A 383 4.82 -15.29 8.96
N MET A 384 4.23 -16.50 9.06
CA MET A 384 3.37 -16.88 10.16
C MET A 384 3.88 -18.15 10.84
N THR A 385 3.92 -18.14 12.18
CA THR A 385 4.29 -19.31 12.98
C THR A 385 3.24 -19.58 14.04
N LEU A 386 3.03 -20.86 14.34
CA LEU A 386 2.08 -21.34 15.32
C LEU A 386 2.81 -22.07 16.45
N SER A 387 2.35 -21.87 17.67
CA SER A 387 2.80 -22.66 18.83
C SER A 387 1.66 -22.82 19.83
N GLN A 388 1.74 -23.85 20.66
CA GLN A 388 0.79 -24.09 21.75
C GLN A 388 1.49 -23.91 23.08
N ALA A 389 0.88 -23.19 24.01
CA ALA A 389 1.34 -23.05 25.39
C ALA A 389 0.16 -22.76 26.32
N GLY A 390 0.11 -23.44 27.46
CA GLY A 390 -0.89 -23.17 28.51
C GLY A 390 -2.34 -23.23 28.06
N GLY A 391 -2.71 -24.21 27.23
CA GLY A 391 -4.07 -24.36 26.70
C GLY A 391 -4.47 -23.30 25.67
N ARG A 392 -3.51 -22.56 25.12
CA ARG A 392 -3.73 -21.51 24.10
C ARG A 392 -2.91 -21.79 22.85
N LEU A 393 -3.49 -21.51 21.71
CA LEU A 393 -2.79 -21.36 20.44
C LEU A 393 -2.24 -19.94 20.36
N LYS A 394 -0.94 -19.82 20.14
CA LYS A 394 -0.27 -18.58 19.82
C LYS A 394 -0.03 -18.51 18.31
N VAL A 395 -0.52 -17.47 17.69
CA VAL A 395 -0.27 -17.13 16.29
C VAL A 395 0.66 -15.93 16.25
N ARG A 396 1.85 -16.08 15.66
CA ARG A 396 2.77 -14.96 15.40
C ARG A 396 2.78 -14.62 13.92
N VAL A 397 2.52 -13.37 13.59
CA VAL A 397 2.66 -12.79 12.24
C VAL A 397 3.85 -11.84 12.26
N VAL A 398 4.83 -12.08 11.38
CA VAL A 398 6.05 -11.28 11.25
C VAL A 398 5.94 -10.43 9.98
N ASN A 399 6.15 -9.13 10.10
CA ASN A 399 6.25 -8.23 8.95
C ASN A 399 7.63 -8.36 8.29
N GLN A 400 7.64 -8.72 7.00
CA GLN A 400 8.84 -8.84 6.18
C GLN A 400 9.01 -7.67 5.20
N SER A 401 8.13 -6.66 5.25
CA SER A 401 8.22 -5.48 4.40
C SER A 401 8.96 -4.32 5.07
N GLY A 402 9.36 -3.32 4.28
CA GLY A 402 10.07 -2.13 4.75
C GLY A 402 9.17 -1.03 5.35
N HIS A 403 7.89 -1.27 5.47
CA HIS A 403 6.87 -0.35 5.96
C HIS A 403 5.87 -1.10 6.83
N LYS A 404 4.87 -0.44 7.40
CA LYS A 404 3.79 -1.15 8.12
C LYS A 404 3.09 -2.17 7.21
N LEU A 405 2.54 -3.20 7.82
CA LEU A 405 1.80 -4.24 7.11
C LEU A 405 0.37 -4.32 7.67
N PRO A 406 -0.67 -4.03 6.85
CA PRO A 406 -0.61 -3.47 5.49
C PRO A 406 -0.18 -1.99 5.45
N THR A 407 0.12 -1.43 4.26
CA THR A 407 0.45 -0.01 4.06
C THR A 407 -0.29 0.57 2.84
N GLY A 408 0.00 1.82 2.51
CA GLY A 408 -0.67 2.58 1.47
C GLY A 408 -1.88 3.32 2.02
N ILE A 409 -2.80 3.72 1.15
CA ILE A 409 -4.11 4.23 1.61
C ILE A 409 -4.79 3.10 2.35
N SER A 410 -4.99 3.32 3.65
CA SER A 410 -5.55 2.32 4.55
C SER A 410 -7.06 2.16 4.41
N GLU A 411 -7.71 3.14 3.77
CA GLU A 411 -9.14 3.16 3.57
C GLU A 411 -9.63 1.92 2.82
N GLY A 412 -10.53 1.20 3.47
CA GLY A 412 -11.16 0.03 2.88
C GLY A 412 -10.25 -1.18 2.67
N ARG A 413 -9.03 -1.21 3.23
CA ARG A 413 -8.14 -2.39 3.22
C ARG A 413 -8.11 -3.05 4.58
N ARG A 414 -7.93 -4.37 4.58
CA ARG A 414 -7.72 -5.12 5.82
C ARG A 414 -6.88 -6.36 5.61
N MET A 415 -6.18 -6.76 6.66
CA MET A 415 -5.69 -8.12 6.87
C MET A 415 -6.35 -8.70 8.10
N TRP A 416 -6.54 -10.02 8.16
CA TRP A 416 -7.07 -10.66 9.35
C TRP A 416 -6.65 -12.12 9.47
N LEU A 417 -6.71 -12.65 10.68
CA LEU A 417 -6.51 -14.05 10.96
C LEU A 417 -7.84 -14.80 10.91
N ASN A 418 -7.92 -15.83 10.06
CA ASN A 418 -8.93 -16.86 10.16
C ASN A 418 -8.32 -18.05 10.90
N VAL A 419 -8.86 -18.37 12.06
CA VAL A 419 -8.40 -19.47 12.93
C VAL A 419 -9.51 -20.49 13.05
N ARG A 420 -9.28 -21.70 12.53
CA ARG A 420 -10.22 -22.79 12.54
C ARG A 420 -9.67 -23.96 13.34
N PHE A 421 -10.36 -24.32 14.41
CA PHE A 421 -10.09 -25.51 15.19
C PHE A 421 -10.93 -26.67 14.68
N VAL A 422 -10.31 -27.83 14.47
CA VAL A 422 -10.99 -29.02 13.96
C VAL A 422 -10.79 -30.21 14.90
N SER A 423 -11.80 -31.07 14.95
CA SER A 423 -11.76 -32.34 15.69
C SER A 423 -10.99 -33.41 14.91
N ALA A 424 -10.79 -34.58 15.53
CA ALA A 424 -10.19 -35.75 14.89
C ALA A 424 -10.97 -36.24 13.64
N SER A 425 -12.27 -35.97 13.54
CA SER A 425 -13.06 -36.26 12.34
C SER A 425 -12.92 -35.22 11.23
N GLY A 426 -12.18 -34.12 11.46
CA GLY A 426 -12.06 -32.99 10.55
C GLY A 426 -13.22 -31.99 10.61
N ALA A 427 -14.18 -32.19 11.52
CA ALA A 427 -15.27 -31.23 11.71
C ALA A 427 -14.78 -29.98 12.42
N THR A 428 -15.25 -28.80 11.99
CA THR A 428 -14.94 -27.53 12.65
C THR A 428 -15.58 -27.50 14.05
N VAL A 429 -14.77 -27.32 15.08
CA VAL A 429 -15.16 -27.18 16.48
C VAL A 429 -15.43 -25.71 16.82
N ALA A 430 -14.54 -24.81 16.36
CA ALA A 430 -14.67 -23.37 16.50
C ALA A 430 -13.94 -22.66 15.36
N GLU A 431 -14.41 -21.47 15.02
CA GLU A 431 -13.79 -20.63 14.00
C GLU A 431 -13.87 -19.16 14.42
N SER A 432 -12.75 -18.43 14.29
CA SER A 432 -12.68 -16.99 14.35
C SER A 432 -12.24 -16.44 13.01
N GLY A 433 -12.76 -15.29 12.60
CA GLY A 433 -12.44 -14.66 11.32
C GLY A 433 -13.06 -15.34 10.11
N ALA A 434 -14.24 -15.96 10.27
CA ALA A 434 -15.02 -16.53 9.17
C ALA A 434 -15.46 -15.44 8.18
N TYR A 435 -15.41 -15.78 6.88
CA TYR A 435 -15.71 -14.84 5.80
C TYR A 435 -16.78 -15.40 4.86
N ASP A 436 -17.79 -14.59 4.56
CA ASP A 436 -18.82 -14.91 3.57
C ASP A 436 -18.39 -14.46 2.17
N TRP A 437 -17.97 -15.42 1.36
CA TRP A 437 -17.52 -15.20 -0.01
C TRP A 437 -18.64 -14.73 -0.95
N ALA A 438 -19.90 -15.02 -0.63
CA ALA A 438 -21.04 -14.63 -1.45
C ALA A 438 -21.38 -13.15 -1.30
N THR A 439 -21.20 -12.60 -0.11
CA THR A 439 -21.51 -11.20 0.19
C THR A 439 -20.28 -10.30 0.32
N GLY A 440 -19.10 -10.87 0.49
CA GLY A 440 -17.85 -10.12 0.72
C GLY A 440 -17.69 -9.65 2.16
N THR A 441 -18.32 -10.32 3.13
CA THR A 441 -18.44 -9.88 4.52
C THR A 441 -17.55 -10.69 5.47
N LEU A 442 -16.78 -10.02 6.32
CA LEU A 442 -16.15 -10.64 7.48
C LEU A 442 -17.22 -10.84 8.56
N LEU A 443 -17.59 -12.13 8.82
CA LEU A 443 -18.72 -12.48 9.68
C LEU A 443 -18.44 -12.28 11.18
N ASP A 444 -17.17 -12.31 11.57
CA ASP A 444 -16.71 -12.10 12.95
C ASP A 444 -16.00 -10.75 13.06
N PRO A 445 -16.70 -9.68 13.46
CA PRO A 445 -16.06 -8.36 13.61
C PRO A 445 -15.06 -8.31 14.78
N SER A 446 -15.07 -9.28 15.70
CA SER A 446 -14.12 -9.40 16.79
C SER A 446 -12.84 -10.16 16.42
N ALA A 447 -12.78 -10.72 15.21
CA ALA A 447 -11.58 -11.36 14.70
C ALA A 447 -10.37 -10.43 14.74
N LYS A 448 -9.17 -10.98 14.94
CA LYS A 448 -7.94 -10.20 14.87
C LYS A 448 -7.77 -9.67 13.45
N GLN A 449 -7.91 -8.36 13.31
CA GLN A 449 -7.68 -7.62 12.09
C GLN A 449 -6.43 -6.74 12.23
N TYR A 450 -5.76 -6.45 11.12
CA TYR A 450 -4.67 -5.49 11.01
C TYR A 450 -5.06 -4.45 9.96
N GLY A 451 -5.03 -3.18 10.35
CA GLY A 451 -5.42 -2.07 9.50
C GLY A 451 -5.27 -0.74 10.22
N ALA A 452 -5.60 0.34 9.53
CA ALA A 452 -5.81 1.64 10.14
C ALA A 452 -7.26 2.08 9.90
N HIS A 453 -7.82 2.74 10.88
CA HIS A 453 -9.15 3.33 10.83
C HIS A 453 -9.00 4.82 11.13
N MET A 454 -9.25 5.62 10.12
CA MET A 454 -9.18 7.08 10.19
C MET A 454 -10.57 7.65 10.06
N VAL A 455 -10.84 8.74 10.76
CA VAL A 455 -12.16 9.33 10.84
C VAL A 455 -12.09 10.85 10.74
N THR A 456 -13.23 11.46 10.40
CA THR A 456 -13.47 12.89 10.50
C THR A 456 -14.02 13.19 11.88
N ASP A 457 -13.42 14.14 12.62
CA ASP A 457 -13.78 14.44 14.01
C ASP A 457 -13.69 15.94 14.31
N GLY A 458 -14.39 16.37 15.39
CA GLY A 458 -14.32 17.74 15.92
C GLY A 458 -14.66 18.82 14.90
N GLU A 459 -13.81 19.85 14.80
CA GLU A 459 -14.09 21.02 13.94
C GLU A 459 -14.25 20.71 12.44
N LEU A 460 -13.58 19.67 11.91
CA LEU A 460 -13.78 19.27 10.53
C LEU A 460 -15.13 18.59 10.32
N ALA A 461 -15.54 17.75 11.26
CA ALA A 461 -16.86 17.12 11.23
C ALA A 461 -17.96 18.18 11.30
N GLU A 462 -17.84 19.13 12.22
CA GLU A 462 -18.78 20.25 12.35
C GLU A 462 -18.84 21.10 11.07
N ALA A 463 -17.67 21.51 10.54
CA ALA A 463 -17.58 22.32 9.32
C ALA A 463 -18.16 21.61 8.09
N ALA A 464 -17.99 20.29 8.01
CA ALA A 464 -18.54 19.47 6.94
C ALA A 464 -20.01 19.06 7.17
N GLY A 465 -20.56 19.28 8.36
CA GLY A 465 -21.89 18.83 8.75
C GLY A 465 -22.00 17.30 8.88
N LEU A 466 -20.91 16.64 9.26
CA LEU A 466 -20.83 15.21 9.50
C LEU A 466 -20.86 14.90 11.00
N PRO A 467 -21.26 13.70 11.40
CA PRO A 467 -21.08 13.26 12.79
C PRO A 467 -19.60 13.03 13.10
N ASP A 468 -19.21 13.20 14.35
CA ASP A 468 -17.90 12.76 14.83
C ASP A 468 -17.72 11.27 14.59
N GLY A 469 -16.54 10.90 14.09
CA GLY A 469 -16.23 9.51 13.75
C GLY A 469 -16.72 9.08 12.36
N ALA A 470 -17.08 10.00 11.46
CA ALA A 470 -17.46 9.66 10.10
C ALA A 470 -16.28 9.04 9.33
N ASP A 471 -16.54 7.89 8.68
CA ASP A 471 -15.56 7.07 7.98
C ASP A 471 -15.42 7.48 6.51
N PHE A 472 -14.27 7.16 5.90
CA PHE A 472 -14.01 7.14 4.46
C PHE A 472 -14.12 8.48 3.72
N HIS A 473 -14.40 9.57 4.39
CA HIS A 473 -14.39 10.92 3.80
C HIS A 473 -12.94 11.42 3.66
N ILE A 474 -12.21 10.88 2.68
CA ILE A 474 -10.75 10.99 2.57
C ILE A 474 -10.24 12.43 2.64
N ALA A 475 -10.96 13.39 2.05
CA ALA A 475 -10.58 14.81 2.07
C ALA A 475 -10.84 15.50 3.42
N LEU A 476 -11.52 14.83 4.36
CA LEU A 476 -11.92 15.38 5.66
C LEU A 476 -11.26 14.66 6.85
N LEU A 477 -10.52 13.57 6.60
CA LEU A 477 -9.90 12.79 7.67
C LEU A 477 -8.93 13.66 8.49
N ASN A 478 -9.06 13.59 9.82
CA ASN A 478 -8.21 14.36 10.74
C ASN A 478 -7.90 13.64 12.06
N LYS A 479 -8.33 12.37 12.20
CA LYS A 479 -8.05 11.61 13.42
C LYS A 479 -7.81 10.13 13.09
N VAL A 480 -6.76 9.57 13.66
CA VAL A 480 -6.52 8.13 13.65
C VAL A 480 -7.28 7.52 14.82
N ALA A 481 -8.38 6.82 14.55
CA ALA A 481 -9.17 6.12 15.55
C ALA A 481 -8.53 4.80 15.98
N MET A 482 -7.87 4.11 15.02
CA MET A 482 -7.12 2.88 15.26
C MET A 482 -6.01 2.74 14.21
N ASP A 483 -4.81 2.31 14.62
CA ASP A 483 -3.75 1.83 13.75
C ASP A 483 -2.98 0.70 14.46
N ASN A 484 -3.38 -0.53 14.17
CA ASN A 484 -2.76 -1.74 14.71
C ASN A 484 -1.94 -2.50 13.66
N ARG A 485 -1.57 -1.84 12.57
CA ARG A 485 -0.71 -2.43 11.52
C ARG A 485 0.65 -2.80 12.11
N ILE A 486 1.18 -3.95 11.68
CA ILE A 486 2.45 -4.47 12.20
C ILE A 486 3.61 -3.60 11.68
N PRO A 487 4.43 -2.99 12.56
CA PRO A 487 5.55 -2.15 12.15
C PRO A 487 6.64 -2.92 11.38
N PRO A 488 7.51 -2.25 10.61
CA PRO A 488 8.67 -2.87 9.96
C PRO A 488 9.82 -3.10 10.94
N ARG A 489 10.83 -3.86 10.52
CA ARG A 489 12.10 -4.01 11.26
C ARG A 489 12.74 -2.66 11.55
N GLY A 490 13.19 -2.45 12.77
CA GLY A 490 13.83 -1.20 13.18
C GLY A 490 12.87 -0.08 13.59
N PHE A 491 11.57 -0.39 13.68
CA PHE A 491 10.56 0.51 14.25
C PHE A 491 10.98 1.03 15.64
N THR A 492 10.69 2.32 15.91
CA THR A 492 10.69 2.89 17.26
C THR A 492 9.48 3.78 17.46
N ASN A 493 8.88 3.73 18.65
CA ASN A 493 7.71 4.56 18.97
C ASN A 493 8.01 6.05 18.81
N ALA A 494 9.20 6.49 19.24
CA ALA A 494 9.61 7.90 19.18
C ALA A 494 9.66 8.43 17.73
N SER A 495 10.30 7.68 16.81
CA SER A 495 10.43 8.12 15.42
C SER A 495 9.09 8.12 14.68
N TYR A 496 8.19 7.18 15.03
CA TYR A 496 6.87 7.10 14.41
C TYR A 496 5.91 8.21 14.89
N ALA A 497 6.05 8.66 16.12
CA ALA A 497 5.28 9.80 16.64
C ALA A 497 5.62 11.14 15.95
N GLU A 498 6.82 11.28 15.39
CA GLU A 498 7.24 12.50 14.69
C GLU A 498 6.40 12.80 13.44
N PHE A 499 5.95 11.75 12.73
CA PHE A 499 5.16 11.90 11.50
C PHE A 499 3.68 11.47 11.65
N GLY A 500 3.20 11.23 12.89
CA GLY A 500 1.83 10.80 13.15
C GLY A 500 1.55 9.34 12.75
N GLY A 501 2.59 8.50 12.75
CA GLY A 501 2.51 7.09 12.38
C GLY A 501 2.59 6.14 13.59
N GLU A 502 2.42 6.63 14.82
CA GLU A 502 2.40 5.79 16.00
C GLU A 502 1.24 4.79 15.98
N PRO A 503 1.38 3.61 16.58
CA PRO A 503 0.27 2.68 16.79
C PRO A 503 -0.84 3.30 17.66
N VAL A 504 -2.10 3.09 17.28
CA VAL A 504 -3.28 3.51 18.02
C VAL A 504 -4.18 2.31 18.29
N GLY A 505 -4.52 2.06 19.55
CA GLY A 505 -5.29 0.88 19.95
C GLY A 505 -4.50 -0.43 19.93
N ALA A 506 -3.18 -0.34 19.71
CA ALA A 506 -2.22 -1.43 19.80
C ALA A 506 -0.90 -0.90 20.39
N SER A 507 -0.01 -1.79 20.83
CA SER A 507 1.30 -1.40 21.30
C SER A 507 2.36 -2.38 20.80
N TYR A 508 3.49 -1.83 20.32
CA TYR A 508 4.65 -2.57 19.87
C TYR A 508 5.88 -2.02 20.58
N ALA A 509 6.74 -2.88 21.06
CA ALA A 509 8.03 -2.46 21.63
C ALA A 509 8.97 -1.95 20.53
N ASP A 510 9.92 -1.10 20.87
CA ASP A 510 10.95 -0.66 19.92
C ASP A 510 11.69 -1.87 19.34
N GLY A 511 11.81 -1.90 18.00
CA GLY A 511 12.35 -3.03 17.24
C GLY A 511 11.36 -4.16 16.95
N GLN A 512 10.19 -4.17 17.56
CA GLN A 512 9.18 -5.20 17.31
C GLN A 512 8.56 -5.01 15.92
N HIS A 513 8.63 -6.06 15.12
CA HIS A 513 8.08 -6.13 13.77
C HIS A 513 7.21 -7.39 13.59
N TRP A 514 6.58 -7.84 14.67
CA TRP A 514 5.64 -8.97 14.69
C TRP A 514 4.50 -8.68 15.66
N ASP A 515 3.40 -9.40 15.47
CA ASP A 515 2.29 -9.44 16.40
C ASP A 515 2.05 -10.87 16.88
N ASP A 516 1.75 -11.02 18.16
CA ASP A 516 1.40 -12.29 18.81
C ASP A 516 -0.07 -12.26 19.24
N THR A 517 -0.89 -13.11 18.63
CA THR A 517 -2.31 -13.24 19.01
C THR A 517 -2.54 -14.61 19.68
N LEU A 518 -3.27 -14.61 20.81
CA LEU A 518 -3.57 -15.80 21.59
C LEU A 518 -5.03 -16.19 21.47
N TYR A 519 -5.28 -17.44 21.09
CA TYR A 519 -6.62 -18.03 21.01
C TYR A 519 -6.80 -19.13 22.04
N PRO A 520 -7.89 -19.15 22.82
CA PRO A 520 -8.21 -20.31 23.67
C PRO A 520 -8.46 -21.52 22.78
N ILE A 521 -7.90 -22.67 23.16
CA ILE A 521 -8.13 -23.92 22.44
C ILE A 521 -9.45 -24.50 22.94
N PRO A 522 -10.45 -24.69 22.07
CA PRO A 522 -11.74 -25.25 22.47
C PRO A 522 -11.61 -26.76 22.77
N PRO A 523 -12.40 -27.31 23.73
CA PRO A 523 -12.45 -28.73 23.98
C PRO A 523 -12.79 -29.52 22.71
N GLY A 524 -12.10 -30.65 22.51
CA GLY A 524 -12.31 -31.53 21.35
C GLY A 524 -11.58 -31.10 20.07
N ALA A 525 -10.82 -30.01 20.11
CA ALA A 525 -9.93 -29.63 19.02
C ALA A 525 -8.68 -30.53 19.04
N THR A 526 -8.33 -31.11 17.89
CA THR A 526 -7.10 -31.89 17.69
C THR A 526 -6.14 -31.24 16.73
N ARG A 527 -6.58 -30.19 16.02
CA ARG A 527 -5.75 -29.43 15.10
C ARG A 527 -6.27 -28.01 14.96
N ALA A 528 -5.37 -27.05 14.82
CA ALA A 528 -5.65 -25.68 14.40
C ALA A 528 -5.11 -25.45 12.99
N ILE A 529 -5.93 -24.77 12.16
CA ILE A 529 -5.58 -24.30 10.81
C ILE A 529 -5.77 -22.80 10.84
N VAL A 530 -4.69 -22.07 10.51
CA VAL A 530 -4.70 -20.60 10.54
C VAL A 530 -4.34 -20.08 9.16
N THR A 531 -5.09 -19.12 8.67
CA THR A 531 -4.80 -18.40 7.42
C THR A 531 -4.77 -16.91 7.71
N LEU A 532 -3.72 -16.24 7.25
CA LEU A 532 -3.62 -14.79 7.19
C LEU A 532 -4.17 -14.33 5.84
N TRP A 533 -5.25 -13.57 5.87
CA TRP A 533 -5.92 -13.03 4.69
C TRP A 533 -5.61 -11.56 4.49
N HIS A 534 -5.55 -11.13 3.22
CA HIS A 534 -5.55 -9.72 2.80
C HIS A 534 -6.72 -9.46 1.85
N GLN A 535 -7.44 -8.36 2.04
CA GLN A 535 -8.48 -7.88 1.12
C GLN A 535 -8.16 -6.46 0.67
N THR A 536 -8.10 -6.25 -0.66
CA THR A 536 -7.72 -4.97 -1.27
C THR A 536 -8.81 -3.90 -1.10
N THR A 537 -10.09 -4.30 -1.22
CA THR A 537 -11.24 -3.38 -1.13
C THR A 537 -12.35 -4.07 -0.36
N THR A 538 -12.67 -3.57 0.82
CA THR A 538 -13.72 -4.12 1.69
C THR A 538 -15.11 -3.80 1.13
N ARG A 539 -16.10 -4.54 1.60
CA ARG A 539 -17.51 -4.30 1.28
C ARG A 539 -17.95 -2.93 1.78
N GLU A 540 -17.58 -2.61 3.00
CA GLU A 540 -17.94 -1.39 3.70
C GLU A 540 -17.50 -0.15 2.89
N TYR A 541 -16.29 -0.17 2.36
CA TYR A 541 -15.77 0.91 1.52
C TYR A 541 -16.45 0.95 0.13
N ALA A 542 -16.66 -0.21 -0.50
CA ALA A 542 -17.35 -0.25 -1.79
C ALA A 542 -18.79 0.25 -1.70
N GLU A 543 -19.51 -0.08 -0.61
CA GLU A 543 -20.85 0.42 -0.32
C GLU A 543 -20.84 1.92 -0.02
N PHE A 544 -19.89 2.41 0.77
CA PHE A 544 -19.69 3.83 1.00
C PHE A 544 -19.51 4.61 -0.30
N LEU A 545 -18.62 4.16 -1.19
CA LEU A 545 -18.39 4.82 -2.49
C LEU A 545 -19.66 4.89 -3.35
N ARG A 546 -20.50 3.85 -3.30
CA ARG A 546 -21.79 3.83 -3.99
C ARG A 546 -22.82 4.79 -3.36
N ASP A 547 -22.92 4.74 -2.03
CA ASP A 547 -24.03 5.37 -1.31
C ASP A 547 -23.78 6.85 -1.02
N GLU A 548 -22.52 7.27 -0.83
CA GLU A 548 -22.15 8.65 -0.53
C GLU A 548 -21.84 9.49 -1.79
N ASN A 549 -21.59 8.87 -2.93
CA ASN A 549 -21.46 9.64 -4.18
C ASN A 549 -22.84 10.17 -4.63
N ARG A 550 -22.98 11.50 -4.59
CA ARG A 550 -24.22 12.24 -4.92
C ARG A 550 -24.09 13.05 -6.19
N THR A 551 -22.90 13.12 -6.77
CA THR A 551 -22.57 14.02 -7.89
C THR A 551 -22.61 13.32 -9.23
N ASP A 552 -22.24 12.03 -9.28
CA ASP A 552 -22.20 11.25 -10.52
C ASP A 552 -22.44 9.75 -10.27
N GLN A 553 -22.16 8.91 -11.28
CA GLN A 553 -22.39 7.46 -11.22
C GLN A 553 -21.10 6.67 -10.93
N THR A 554 -19.96 7.32 -10.69
CA THR A 554 -18.67 6.62 -10.53
C THR A 554 -18.69 5.68 -9.31
N GLY A 555 -19.38 6.04 -8.23
CA GLY A 555 -19.57 5.18 -7.07
C GLY A 555 -20.36 3.91 -7.39
N GLN A 556 -21.46 4.02 -8.15
CA GLN A 556 -22.23 2.85 -8.60
C GLN A 556 -21.39 1.97 -9.54
N VAL A 557 -20.66 2.57 -10.47
CA VAL A 557 -19.76 1.84 -11.39
C VAL A 557 -18.68 1.08 -10.61
N ALA A 558 -18.05 1.72 -9.62
CA ALA A 558 -17.06 1.08 -8.77
C ALA A 558 -17.62 -0.13 -8.02
N TYR A 559 -18.82 0.01 -7.44
CA TYR A 559 -19.51 -1.05 -6.74
C TYR A 559 -19.89 -2.23 -7.67
N ASP A 560 -20.43 -1.95 -8.85
CA ASP A 560 -20.83 -2.97 -9.83
C ASP A 560 -19.60 -3.77 -10.30
N LEU A 561 -18.48 -3.11 -10.55
CA LEU A 561 -17.22 -3.76 -10.89
C LEU A 561 -16.67 -4.58 -9.72
N TRP A 562 -16.75 -4.06 -8.49
CA TRP A 562 -16.37 -4.81 -7.30
C TRP A 562 -17.17 -6.11 -7.17
N VAL A 563 -18.49 -6.06 -7.40
CA VAL A 563 -19.36 -7.27 -7.44
C VAL A 563 -18.97 -8.19 -8.59
N GLN A 564 -18.82 -7.65 -9.80
CA GLN A 564 -18.48 -8.41 -11.00
C GLN A 564 -17.16 -9.17 -10.88
N PHE A 565 -16.15 -8.57 -10.23
CA PHE A 565 -14.83 -9.15 -10.05
C PHE A 565 -14.64 -9.88 -8.71
N GLY A 566 -15.74 -10.40 -8.15
CA GLY A 566 -15.70 -11.30 -6.99
C GLY A 566 -15.52 -10.60 -5.65
N ARG A 567 -15.97 -9.35 -5.54
CA ARG A 567 -16.00 -8.57 -4.28
C ARG A 567 -14.62 -8.40 -3.66
N SER A 568 -13.58 -8.16 -4.50
CA SER A 568 -12.21 -8.11 -4.01
C SER A 568 -11.87 -9.33 -3.14
N ALA A 569 -12.05 -10.53 -3.70
CA ALA A 569 -11.85 -11.78 -2.98
C ALA A 569 -10.55 -11.78 -2.17
N PRO A 570 -10.58 -12.18 -0.89
CA PRO A 570 -9.40 -12.22 -0.05
C PRO A 570 -8.30 -13.11 -0.63
N VAL A 571 -7.05 -12.67 -0.44
CA VAL A 571 -5.84 -13.39 -0.84
C VAL A 571 -5.21 -13.99 0.41
N SER A 572 -4.92 -15.29 0.38
CA SER A 572 -4.12 -15.94 1.42
C SER A 572 -2.67 -15.46 1.29
N MET A 573 -2.20 -14.76 2.31
CA MET A 573 -0.80 -14.35 2.45
C MET A 573 0.04 -15.50 3.01
N ASP A 574 -0.48 -16.19 4.03
CA ASP A 574 0.15 -17.35 4.64
C ASP A 574 -0.90 -18.31 5.18
N THR A 575 -0.56 -19.60 5.27
CA THR A 575 -1.40 -20.63 5.89
C THR A 575 -0.51 -21.64 6.62
N ALA A 576 -0.80 -21.86 7.89
CA ALA A 576 -0.11 -22.80 8.73
C ALA A 576 -1.10 -23.70 9.50
N SER A 577 -0.65 -24.85 9.94
CA SER A 577 -1.42 -25.71 10.83
C SER A 577 -0.54 -26.36 11.89
N ILE A 578 -1.15 -26.63 13.05
CA ILE A 578 -0.50 -27.31 14.17
C ILE A 578 -1.47 -28.33 14.75
N ASP A 579 -0.96 -29.50 15.06
CA ASP A 579 -1.70 -30.49 15.84
C ASP A 579 -1.76 -30.03 17.30
N ILE A 580 -2.96 -30.12 17.86
CA ILE A 580 -3.22 -29.69 19.23
C ILE A 580 -3.02 -30.87 20.15
N SER A 581 -2.05 -30.75 21.03
CA SER A 581 -1.88 -31.68 22.13
C SER A 581 -2.99 -31.46 23.16
N PRO A 582 -3.55 -32.50 23.75
CA PRO A 582 -4.46 -32.35 24.87
C PRO A 582 -3.85 -31.43 25.95
N ALA A 583 -4.66 -30.61 26.60
CA ALA A 583 -4.19 -29.87 27.75
C ALA A 583 -3.84 -30.87 28.84
N CYS A 584 -2.64 -30.79 29.39
CA CYS A 584 -2.31 -31.53 30.59
C CYS A 584 -3.30 -31.15 31.69
N THR A 585 -4.02 -32.11 32.23
CA THR A 585 -4.98 -31.89 33.30
C THR A 585 -4.57 -32.74 34.54
N GLY A 586 -4.40 -32.09 35.68
CA GLY A 586 -4.04 -32.77 36.89
C GLY A 586 -2.69 -33.49 36.76
N ALA A 587 -2.69 -34.77 37.03
CA ALA A 587 -1.50 -35.60 37.04
C ALA A 587 -1.07 -36.23 35.70
N ASP A 588 -1.77 -35.89 34.58
CA ASP A 588 -1.35 -36.23 33.22
C ASP A 588 -0.23 -35.27 32.76
N LEU A 589 1.00 -35.63 33.08
CA LEU A 589 2.20 -34.81 32.90
C LEU A 589 2.75 -34.86 31.45
N ASN A 590 2.45 -35.91 30.71
CA ASN A 590 2.82 -36.06 29.31
C ASN A 590 1.73 -35.60 28.35
N CYS A 591 0.54 -35.28 28.87
CA CYS A 591 -0.61 -34.75 28.11
C CYS A 591 -1.15 -35.74 27.07
N ASP A 592 -1.07 -37.05 27.30
CA ASP A 592 -1.62 -38.05 26.40
C ASP A 592 -3.10 -38.44 26.71
N GLY A 593 -3.67 -37.87 27.77
CA GLY A 593 -5.06 -38.06 28.21
C GLY A 593 -5.23 -39.23 29.17
N ALA A 594 -4.17 -39.88 29.64
CA ALA A 594 -4.18 -40.91 30.63
C ALA A 594 -3.12 -40.62 31.71
N VAL A 595 -3.41 -40.90 32.94
CA VAL A 595 -2.40 -40.83 34.02
C VAL A 595 -1.83 -42.23 34.24
N ASP A 596 -0.61 -42.46 33.73
CA ASP A 596 -0.01 -43.80 33.73
C ASP A 596 1.49 -43.81 34.12
N GLY A 597 2.19 -44.90 33.79
CA GLY A 597 3.60 -45.06 34.11
C GLY A 597 4.55 -44.06 33.44
N ASN A 598 4.12 -43.41 32.34
CA ASN A 598 4.90 -42.38 31.67
C ASN A 598 4.91 -41.10 32.50
N ASP A 599 3.74 -40.70 33.06
CA ASP A 599 3.60 -39.54 33.94
C ASP A 599 4.37 -39.73 35.23
N LEU A 600 4.29 -40.94 35.80
CA LEU A 600 5.11 -41.30 36.95
C LEU A 600 6.60 -41.15 36.64
N GLY A 601 7.03 -41.55 35.45
CA GLY A 601 8.41 -41.38 35.00
C GLY A 601 8.84 -39.91 34.94
N ILE A 602 7.97 -39.03 34.46
CA ILE A 602 8.21 -37.58 34.41
C ILE A 602 8.26 -37.00 35.82
N LEU A 603 7.32 -37.34 36.70
CA LEU A 603 7.31 -36.87 38.09
C LEU A 603 8.58 -37.30 38.84
N LEU A 604 8.96 -38.56 38.72
CA LEU A 604 10.20 -39.06 39.38
C LEU A 604 11.46 -38.40 38.80
N GLY A 605 11.49 -38.08 37.50
CA GLY A 605 12.58 -37.36 36.87
C GLY A 605 12.67 -35.87 37.30
N ALA A 606 11.57 -35.31 37.77
CA ALA A 606 11.46 -33.92 38.26
C ALA A 606 11.66 -33.81 39.79
N TRP A 607 11.91 -34.90 40.48
CA TRP A 607 11.97 -34.96 41.96
C TRP A 607 12.90 -33.92 42.58
N GLY A 608 12.39 -33.13 43.53
CA GLY A 608 13.13 -32.05 44.18
C GLY A 608 13.23 -30.76 43.37
N THR A 609 12.51 -30.66 42.26
CA THR A 609 12.40 -29.46 41.43
C THR A 609 10.94 -28.98 41.34
N PRO A 610 10.64 -27.76 40.89
CA PRO A 610 9.26 -27.31 40.71
C PRO A 610 8.61 -27.78 39.38
N SER A 611 9.22 -28.72 38.63
CA SER A 611 8.81 -29.03 37.25
C SER A 611 7.57 -29.92 37.12
N ALA A 612 7.23 -30.68 38.16
CA ALA A 612 6.03 -31.52 38.24
C ALA A 612 5.34 -31.35 39.60
N ASP A 613 5.32 -30.14 40.11
CA ASP A 613 4.68 -29.68 41.32
C ASP A 613 3.14 -29.60 41.09
N LEU A 614 2.43 -30.62 41.57
CA LEU A 614 0.98 -30.77 41.36
C LEU A 614 0.15 -30.14 42.48
N ASP A 615 0.73 -29.95 43.67
CA ASP A 615 0.05 -29.30 44.79
C ASP A 615 0.37 -27.78 44.90
N GLY A 616 1.35 -27.30 44.13
CA GLY A 616 1.70 -25.88 44.03
C GLY A 616 2.55 -25.37 45.17
N ASP A 617 3.27 -26.25 45.92
CA ASP A 617 4.10 -25.88 47.04
C ASP A 617 5.53 -25.44 46.63
N GLY A 618 5.89 -25.62 45.36
CA GLY A 618 7.16 -25.24 44.74
C GLY A 618 8.19 -26.37 44.66
N THR A 619 7.82 -27.59 45.00
CA THR A 619 8.76 -28.73 45.00
C THR A 619 8.04 -30.02 44.63
N THR A 620 8.51 -30.72 43.61
CA THR A 620 8.00 -32.07 43.26
C THR A 620 8.45 -33.07 44.32
N ASP A 621 7.51 -33.62 45.12
CA ASP A 621 7.82 -34.54 46.21
C ASP A 621 6.78 -35.66 46.40
N GLY A 622 6.67 -36.20 47.61
CA GLY A 622 5.76 -37.30 47.92
C GLY A 622 4.27 -36.91 47.90
N ASN A 623 3.96 -35.62 48.06
CA ASN A 623 2.58 -35.12 47.96
C ASN A 623 2.09 -35.16 46.50
N ASP A 624 2.97 -34.73 45.57
CA ASP A 624 2.66 -34.76 44.12
C ASP A 624 2.52 -36.20 43.62
N LEU A 625 3.40 -37.11 44.13
CA LEU A 625 3.26 -38.53 43.85
C LEU A 625 1.93 -39.07 44.35
N GLY A 626 1.47 -38.61 45.52
CA GLY A 626 0.17 -38.98 46.06
C GLY A 626 -0.99 -38.50 45.17
N ILE A 627 -0.92 -37.28 44.62
CA ILE A 627 -1.90 -36.71 43.67
C ILE A 627 -1.89 -37.55 42.38
N LEU A 628 -0.70 -37.81 41.81
CA LEU A 628 -0.59 -38.60 40.58
C LEU A 628 -1.18 -40.00 40.74
N LEU A 629 -0.90 -40.67 41.84
CA LEU A 629 -1.44 -42.01 42.11
C LEU A 629 -2.97 -41.98 42.41
N GLY A 630 -3.48 -40.85 42.89
CA GLY A 630 -4.92 -40.64 43.09
C GLY A 630 -5.70 -40.48 41.79
N ASP A 631 -5.08 -39.93 40.74
CA ASP A 631 -5.65 -39.73 39.43
C ASP A 631 -5.30 -40.86 38.44
N TRP A 632 -4.67 -41.94 38.91
CA TRP A 632 -4.21 -43.03 38.06
C TRP A 632 -5.35 -43.77 37.35
N GLY A 633 -5.36 -43.79 35.94
CA GLY A 633 -6.29 -44.56 35.14
C GLY A 633 -6.68 -43.89 33.84
#